data_e85be0af520c62a0c75d92598a408dfd
#
_entry.id   e85be0af520c62a0c75d92598a408dfd
#
_cell.length_a   1.000
_cell.length_b   1.000
_cell.length_c   1.000
_cell.angle_alpha   90.00
_cell.angle_beta   90.00
_cell.angle_gamma   90.00
#
_symmetry.space_group_name_H-M   'P 1'
#
loop_
_entity.id
_entity.type
_entity.pdbx_description
1 polymer ?
#
loop_
_entity_poly.entity_id
_entity_poly.type
_entity_poly.pdbx_seq_one_letter_code
_entity_poly.pdbx_strand_id
1 'polypeptide(L)'
;MKRKYFSILLAAMTIAASANVYAAPSIGQIIPEAPKVVEGNLSNKQELIVKDVDTGAYKDKKVAEVVTKVNDDNTKVNMNEILKDLKVDTTETIKTNTEKKVNPSLYESLTPFVDLVIKEDDKITYETDGAIKTTLTIEAAKDVKKKDVLLMQIDPTTGKVAFVAIEKLDKATGEVTATFDSLGPVMLIEKVPVVTKKVSPEKYADEKVADAAKKLKDQKAGFTLTDFIDDLTDTENKEVTLDNGQTINLDDYVSASSLIDMAIKMSDDYSYDMSGSLDAQVNCDIDSVDWKSL
;
A
#
# COMPACT_ATOMS: atom_id res chain seq x y z
N MET A 1 -34.74 -29.22 10.54
CA MET A 1 -33.33 -29.25 10.07
C MET A 1 -32.58 -28.10 10.73
N LYS A 2 -31.47 -28.35 11.43
CA LYS A 2 -30.69 -27.26 12.03
C LYS A 2 -29.88 -26.65 10.90
N ARG A 3 -30.26 -25.44 10.43
CA ARG A 3 -29.45 -24.66 9.51
C ARG A 3 -28.10 -24.36 10.17
N LYS A 4 -27.00 -24.68 9.47
CA LYS A 4 -25.66 -24.35 9.93
C LYS A 4 -25.40 -22.90 9.57
N TYR A 5 -25.10 -22.08 10.54
CA TYR A 5 -24.82 -20.66 10.33
C TYR A 5 -23.31 -20.51 10.10
N PHE A 6 -22.95 -20.10 8.91
CA PHE A 6 -21.61 -19.62 8.62
C PHE A 6 -21.67 -18.11 8.75
N SER A 7 -21.04 -17.60 9.79
CA SER A 7 -20.85 -16.17 9.93
C SER A 7 -19.78 -15.74 8.95
N ILE A 8 -20.18 -15.45 7.68
CA ILE A 8 -19.39 -14.51 6.88
C ILE A 8 -19.57 -13.19 7.58
N LEU A 9 -18.53 -12.85 8.30
CA LEU A 9 -18.50 -11.77 9.25
C LEU A 9 -18.42 -10.44 8.48
N LEU A 10 -19.55 -9.83 8.19
CA LEU A 10 -19.64 -8.50 7.59
C LEU A 10 -20.23 -7.52 8.63
N ALA A 11 -19.36 -6.92 9.44
CA ALA A 11 -19.76 -6.02 10.50
C ALA A 11 -20.26 -4.67 9.98
N ALA A 12 -21.44 -4.27 10.40
CA ALA A 12 -21.87 -2.88 10.30
C ALA A 12 -21.24 -2.09 11.47
N MET A 13 -20.09 -1.47 11.27
CA MET A 13 -19.62 -0.42 12.18
C MET A 13 -20.13 0.92 11.68
N THR A 14 -21.00 1.56 12.44
CA THR A 14 -21.21 3.01 12.38
C THR A 14 -20.00 3.67 12.99
N ILE A 15 -18.98 3.94 12.19
CA ILE A 15 -17.93 4.88 12.58
C ILE A 15 -18.53 6.26 12.36
N ALA A 16 -18.79 6.98 13.45
CA ALA A 16 -18.94 8.42 13.39
C ALA A 16 -17.63 8.96 12.82
N ALA A 17 -17.58 9.17 11.52
CA ALA A 17 -16.50 9.88 10.89
C ALA A 17 -16.58 11.32 11.37
N SER A 18 -15.78 11.67 12.37
CA SER A 18 -15.33 13.04 12.48
C SER A 18 -14.63 13.32 11.17
N ALA A 19 -15.26 14.10 10.31
CA ALA A 19 -14.63 14.65 9.12
C ALA A 19 -13.51 15.58 9.58
N ASN A 20 -12.35 15.02 9.87
CA ASN A 20 -11.14 15.79 9.82
C ASN A 20 -10.94 16.08 8.33
N VAL A 21 -11.29 17.28 7.93
CA VAL A 21 -10.82 17.88 6.69
C VAL A 21 -9.30 17.98 6.86
N TYR A 22 -8.59 16.92 6.50
CA TYR A 22 -7.17 17.04 6.26
C TYR A 22 -7.06 17.90 5.00
N ALA A 23 -6.52 19.12 5.17
CA ALA A 23 -5.92 19.82 4.03
C ALA A 23 -4.99 18.81 3.36
N ALA A 24 -5.08 18.67 2.02
CA ALA A 24 -4.21 17.79 1.27
C ALA A 24 -2.78 18.01 1.77
N PRO A 25 -2.12 17.01 2.36
CA PRO A 25 -0.79 17.22 2.87
C PRO A 25 0.10 17.48 1.66
N SER A 26 0.65 18.69 1.59
CA SER A 26 1.73 18.98 0.66
C SER A 26 2.79 17.89 0.85
N ILE A 27 3.21 17.24 -0.26
CA ILE A 27 4.24 16.22 -0.23
C ILE A 27 5.45 16.83 0.47
N GLY A 28 5.86 16.24 1.62
CA GLY A 28 6.99 16.72 2.40
C GLY A 28 8.27 16.64 1.56
N GLN A 29 9.14 17.63 1.61
CA GLN A 29 10.41 17.59 0.89
C GLN A 29 11.44 16.75 1.66
N ILE A 30 12.22 15.96 0.93
CA ILE A 30 13.52 15.48 1.42
C ILE A 30 14.48 16.66 1.31
N ILE A 31 15.05 17.06 2.43
CA ILE A 31 15.96 18.21 2.46
C ILE A 31 17.27 17.80 1.78
N PRO A 32 17.77 18.57 0.79
CA PRO A 32 19.03 18.30 0.13
C PRO A 32 20.22 18.71 1.02
N GLU A 33 20.28 18.19 2.23
CA GLU A 33 21.46 18.25 3.08
C GLU A 33 22.37 17.06 2.77
N ALA A 34 23.68 17.24 2.91
CA ALA A 34 24.63 16.15 2.72
C ALA A 34 24.30 15.00 3.70
N PRO A 35 23.97 13.81 3.20
CA PRO A 35 23.62 12.69 4.07
C PRO A 35 24.84 12.29 4.91
N LYS A 36 24.60 11.91 6.17
CA LYS A 36 25.67 11.44 7.05
C LYS A 36 25.93 9.97 6.76
N VAL A 37 27.03 9.64 6.10
CA VAL A 37 27.45 8.25 5.92
C VAL A 37 27.84 7.67 7.28
N VAL A 38 27.18 6.59 7.67
CA VAL A 38 27.42 5.86 8.92
C VAL A 38 28.37 4.70 8.68
N GLU A 39 28.14 3.95 7.61
CA GLU A 39 28.97 2.81 7.17
C GLU A 39 28.97 2.76 5.64
N GLY A 40 30.07 2.36 5.03
CA GLY A 40 30.21 2.20 3.57
C GLY A 40 31.62 2.53 3.08
N ASN A 41 31.94 2.05 1.87
CA ASN A 41 33.26 2.21 1.26
C ASN A 41 33.26 3.43 0.32
N LEU A 42 33.38 4.63 0.88
CA LEU A 42 33.62 5.82 0.09
C LEU A 42 35.11 6.22 0.15
N SER A 43 35.72 6.53 -0.99
CA SER A 43 37.04 7.09 -1.03
C SER A 43 37.06 8.53 -0.50
N ASN A 44 38.22 9.05 -0.14
CA ASN A 44 38.37 10.43 0.34
C ASN A 44 37.98 11.53 -0.68
N LYS A 45 37.75 11.15 -1.93
CA LYS A 45 37.30 12.05 -3.00
C LYS A 45 35.80 11.92 -3.30
N GLN A 46 35.16 10.93 -2.71
CA GLN A 46 33.78 10.63 -2.93
C GLN A 46 32.91 11.17 -1.80
N GLU A 47 31.79 11.77 -2.18
CA GLU A 47 30.79 12.30 -1.28
C GLU A 47 29.43 11.72 -1.65
N LEU A 48 28.69 11.20 -0.67
CA LEU A 48 27.29 10.86 -0.84
C LEU A 48 26.46 12.14 -0.77
N ILE A 49 25.64 12.41 -1.76
CA ILE A 49 24.78 13.59 -1.80
C ILE A 49 23.33 13.22 -2.12
N VAL A 50 22.40 14.06 -1.65
CA VAL A 50 21.02 14.09 -2.11
C VAL A 50 20.86 15.28 -3.05
N LYS A 51 20.24 15.05 -4.20
CA LYS A 51 19.98 16.09 -5.21
C LYS A 51 18.59 15.90 -5.81
N ASP A 52 18.10 16.92 -6.49
CA ASP A 52 16.90 16.77 -7.33
C ASP A 52 17.14 15.71 -8.39
N VAL A 53 16.05 14.99 -8.76
CA VAL A 53 16.13 13.90 -9.74
C VAL A 53 16.64 14.41 -11.09
N ASP A 54 17.57 13.65 -11.68
CA ASP A 54 18.11 13.89 -13.01
C ASP A 54 17.75 12.71 -13.93
N THR A 55 16.50 12.70 -14.36
CA THR A 55 15.95 11.63 -15.19
C THR A 55 16.66 11.47 -16.54
N GLY A 56 17.38 12.51 -17.00
CA GLY A 56 18.25 12.45 -18.18
C GLY A 56 19.45 11.53 -18.02
N ALA A 57 19.91 11.33 -16.78
CA ALA A 57 21.03 10.45 -16.46
C ALA A 57 20.64 8.97 -16.29
N TYR A 58 19.34 8.65 -16.25
CA TYR A 58 18.90 7.26 -16.04
C TYR A 58 19.04 6.42 -17.30
N LYS A 59 19.59 5.21 -17.15
CA LYS A 59 19.71 4.24 -18.26
C LYS A 59 18.37 3.58 -18.55
N ASP A 60 17.55 3.33 -17.53
CA ASP A 60 16.21 2.81 -17.70
C ASP A 60 15.20 3.94 -17.95
N LYS A 61 14.64 3.95 -19.16
CA LYS A 61 13.68 4.99 -19.59
C LYS A 61 12.35 4.94 -18.84
N LYS A 62 11.92 3.74 -18.41
CA LYS A 62 10.68 3.62 -17.61
C LYS A 62 10.87 4.22 -16.23
N VAL A 63 12.03 4.02 -15.60
CA VAL A 63 12.35 4.69 -14.33
C VAL A 63 12.28 6.19 -14.51
N ALA A 64 12.87 6.74 -15.58
CA ALA A 64 12.80 8.17 -15.88
C ALA A 64 11.35 8.67 -16.01
N GLU A 65 10.50 7.95 -16.76
CA GLU A 65 9.09 8.31 -16.96
C GLU A 65 8.30 8.26 -15.65
N VAL A 66 8.46 7.20 -14.86
CA VAL A 66 7.73 7.02 -13.58
C VAL A 66 8.17 8.05 -12.55
N VAL A 67 9.46 8.29 -12.40
CA VAL A 67 9.99 9.29 -11.46
C VAL A 67 9.52 10.69 -11.82
N THR A 68 9.54 11.04 -13.11
CA THR A 68 8.99 12.33 -13.59
C THR A 68 7.50 12.44 -13.26
N LYS A 69 6.69 11.43 -13.62
CA LYS A 69 5.26 11.41 -13.37
C LYS A 69 4.94 11.61 -11.89
N VAL A 70 5.62 10.88 -10.99
CA VAL A 70 5.40 10.97 -9.54
C VAL A 70 5.79 12.34 -8.99
N ASN A 71 6.90 12.92 -9.47
CA ASN A 71 7.35 14.21 -8.99
C ASN A 71 6.54 15.40 -9.54
N ASP A 72 5.94 15.25 -10.72
CA ASP A 72 5.05 16.25 -11.32
C ASP A 72 3.64 16.20 -10.69
N ASP A 73 3.24 15.03 -10.16
CA ASP A 73 1.97 14.86 -9.47
C ASP A 73 2.12 15.30 -8.00
N ASN A 74 1.42 16.37 -7.64
CA ASN A 74 1.44 16.89 -6.26
C ASN A 74 0.55 16.07 -5.31
N THR A 75 0.01 14.95 -5.77
CA THR A 75 -0.81 14.04 -4.98
C THR A 75 0.00 12.86 -4.45
N LYS A 76 -0.50 12.22 -3.40
CA LYS A 76 0.09 10.98 -2.91
C LYS A 76 -0.25 9.83 -3.86
N VAL A 77 0.77 9.03 -4.22
CA VAL A 77 0.66 7.91 -5.16
C VAL A 77 0.77 6.59 -4.41
N ASN A 78 -0.11 5.64 -4.73
CA ASN A 78 -0.04 4.28 -4.20
C ASN A 78 1.14 3.51 -4.80
N MET A 79 1.87 2.77 -3.98
CA MET A 79 3.06 2.02 -4.44
C MET A 79 2.71 0.94 -5.46
N ASN A 80 1.51 0.36 -5.40
CA ASN A 80 1.07 -0.61 -6.39
C ASN A 80 0.97 -0.01 -7.81
N GLU A 81 0.55 1.26 -7.92
CA GLU A 81 0.51 1.98 -9.20
C GLU A 81 1.92 2.20 -9.78
N ILE A 82 2.85 2.65 -8.93
CA ILE A 82 4.26 2.82 -9.32
C ILE A 82 4.85 1.50 -9.82
N LEU A 83 4.61 0.39 -9.11
CA LEU A 83 5.12 -0.92 -9.50
C LEU A 83 4.50 -1.43 -10.81
N LYS A 84 3.21 -1.19 -11.04
CA LYS A 84 2.53 -1.48 -12.31
C LYS A 84 3.15 -0.71 -13.48
N ASP A 85 3.38 0.59 -13.29
CA ASP A 85 4.00 1.45 -14.31
C ASP A 85 5.44 0.98 -14.62
N LEU A 86 6.19 0.55 -13.62
CA LEU A 86 7.53 -0.06 -13.78
C LEU A 86 7.49 -1.49 -14.34
N LYS A 87 6.31 -2.12 -14.44
CA LYS A 87 6.10 -3.52 -14.83
C LYS A 87 6.80 -4.51 -13.88
N VAL A 88 6.87 -4.18 -12.61
CA VAL A 88 7.34 -5.10 -11.58
C VAL A 88 6.25 -6.13 -11.30
N ASP A 89 6.62 -7.40 -11.25
CA ASP A 89 5.70 -8.47 -10.86
C ASP A 89 5.37 -8.36 -9.37
N THR A 90 4.11 -8.09 -9.07
CA THR A 90 3.58 -7.97 -7.71
C THR A 90 2.87 -9.22 -7.23
N THR A 91 2.85 -10.30 -8.04
CA THR A 91 2.26 -11.59 -7.65
C THR A 91 3.14 -12.33 -6.64
N GLU A 92 4.45 -12.09 -6.67
CA GLU A 92 5.37 -12.59 -5.67
C GLU A 92 5.41 -11.73 -4.41
N THR A 93 5.78 -12.33 -3.29
CA THR A 93 5.95 -11.61 -2.04
C THR A 93 7.15 -10.66 -2.14
N ILE A 94 6.89 -9.37 -2.13
CA ILE A 94 7.93 -8.35 -2.04
C ILE A 94 8.44 -8.28 -0.60
N LYS A 95 9.74 -8.13 -0.42
CA LYS A 95 10.38 -8.02 0.89
C LYS A 95 11.25 -6.79 0.98
N THR A 96 11.45 -6.30 2.20
CA THR A 96 12.46 -5.29 2.47
C THR A 96 13.86 -5.90 2.45
N ASN A 97 14.90 -5.05 2.48
CA ASN A 97 16.29 -5.46 2.70
C ASN A 97 16.53 -6.20 4.04
N THR A 98 15.56 -6.21 4.95
CA THR A 98 15.58 -6.98 6.21
C THR A 98 14.62 -8.18 6.19
N GLU A 99 14.27 -8.69 5.00
CA GLU A 99 13.40 -9.86 4.77
C GLU A 99 11.95 -9.72 5.27
N LYS A 100 11.52 -8.52 5.67
CA LYS A 100 10.12 -8.28 6.07
C LYS A 100 9.24 -8.25 4.83
N LYS A 101 8.12 -8.97 4.85
CA LYS A 101 7.11 -8.95 3.80
C LYS A 101 6.46 -7.58 3.66
N VAL A 102 6.29 -7.12 2.43
CA VAL A 102 5.65 -5.86 2.07
C VAL A 102 4.49 -6.15 1.12
N ASN A 103 3.33 -5.57 1.41
CA ASN A 103 2.23 -5.47 0.45
C ASN A 103 2.21 -4.01 -0.07
N PRO A 104 2.64 -3.76 -1.31
CA PRO A 104 2.78 -2.39 -1.84
C PRO A 104 1.47 -1.61 -1.85
N SER A 105 0.33 -2.27 -2.05
CA SER A 105 -0.99 -1.62 -2.05
C SER A 105 -1.31 -0.90 -0.73
N LEU A 106 -0.63 -1.29 0.36
CA LEU A 106 -0.81 -0.69 1.68
C LEU A 106 0.14 0.48 1.95
N TYR A 107 0.80 1.02 0.94
CA TYR A 107 1.71 2.16 1.09
C TYR A 107 1.41 3.24 0.06
N GLU A 108 1.55 4.49 0.49
CA GLU A 108 1.49 5.67 -0.36
C GLU A 108 2.74 6.54 -0.20
N SER A 109 3.06 7.36 -1.20
CA SER A 109 4.19 8.29 -1.13
C SER A 109 3.96 9.37 -0.09
N LEU A 110 4.99 9.70 0.69
CA LEU A 110 5.02 10.86 1.60
C LEU A 110 5.88 11.99 1.05
N THR A 111 6.83 11.66 0.19
CA THR A 111 7.74 12.64 -0.43
C THR A 111 7.81 12.40 -1.94
N PRO A 112 8.21 13.39 -2.75
CA PRO A 112 8.67 13.13 -4.09
C PRO A 112 9.94 12.28 -4.06
N PHE A 113 10.36 11.79 -5.23
CA PHE A 113 11.69 11.20 -5.38
C PHE A 113 12.77 12.28 -5.36
N VAL A 114 13.89 11.95 -4.74
CA VAL A 114 15.17 12.63 -4.86
C VAL A 114 16.24 11.63 -5.25
N ASP A 115 17.30 12.07 -5.89
CA ASP A 115 18.44 11.21 -6.20
C ASP A 115 19.41 11.12 -5.03
N LEU A 116 19.70 9.90 -4.60
CA LEU A 116 20.82 9.57 -3.72
C LEU A 116 21.96 9.07 -4.60
N VAL A 117 23.08 9.79 -4.62
CA VAL A 117 24.19 9.56 -5.56
C VAL A 117 25.55 9.79 -4.91
N ILE A 118 26.59 9.20 -5.50
CA ILE A 118 27.97 9.52 -5.17
C ILE A 118 28.47 10.59 -6.15
N LYS A 119 29.03 11.66 -5.59
CA LYS A 119 29.76 12.69 -6.32
C LYS A 119 31.26 12.49 -6.11
N GLU A 120 32.02 12.49 -7.21
CA GLU A 120 33.48 12.51 -7.21
C GLU A 120 33.95 13.58 -8.19
N ASP A 121 34.55 14.66 -7.69
CA ASP A 121 34.81 15.90 -8.44
C ASP A 121 33.53 16.42 -9.13
N ASP A 122 33.50 16.48 -10.46
CA ASP A 122 32.32 16.90 -11.25
C ASP A 122 31.49 15.72 -11.78
N LYS A 123 31.84 14.48 -11.41
CA LYS A 123 31.15 13.28 -11.88
C LYS A 123 30.15 12.79 -10.84
N ILE A 124 29.00 12.32 -11.32
CA ILE A 124 27.96 11.70 -10.53
C ILE A 124 27.81 10.24 -10.95
N THR A 125 27.71 9.34 -9.97
CA THR A 125 27.46 7.92 -10.21
C THR A 125 26.42 7.38 -9.25
N TYR A 126 25.65 6.39 -9.74
CA TYR A 126 24.72 5.57 -8.95
C TYR A 126 25.36 4.24 -8.52
N GLU A 127 26.60 3.97 -8.96
CA GLU A 127 27.31 2.74 -8.63
C GLU A 127 27.96 2.86 -7.25
N THR A 128 27.89 1.80 -6.46
CA THR A 128 28.50 1.71 -5.12
C THR A 128 29.37 0.46 -5.02
N ASP A 129 30.40 0.52 -4.20
CA ASP A 129 31.20 -0.64 -3.81
C ASP A 129 30.66 -1.23 -2.49
N GLY A 130 29.56 -1.98 -2.63
CA GLY A 130 28.83 -2.56 -1.49
C GLY A 130 27.74 -1.65 -0.93
N ALA A 131 27.14 -2.09 0.15
CA ALA A 131 26.04 -1.39 0.81
C ALA A 131 26.53 -0.11 1.51
N ILE A 132 25.71 0.93 1.46
CA ILE A 132 25.94 2.20 2.15
C ILE A 132 24.86 2.41 3.20
N LYS A 133 25.27 2.53 4.46
CA LYS A 133 24.39 2.95 5.54
C LYS A 133 24.53 4.45 5.75
N THR A 134 23.43 5.15 5.64
CA THR A 134 23.41 6.62 5.71
C THR A 134 22.19 7.14 6.48
N THR A 135 22.31 8.37 6.96
CA THR A 135 21.23 9.13 7.57
C THR A 135 20.83 10.26 6.63
N LEU A 136 19.55 10.28 6.25
CA LEU A 136 18.89 11.31 5.45
C LEU A 136 18.06 12.20 6.37
N THR A 137 17.95 13.49 6.07
CA THR A 137 17.02 14.41 6.75
C THR A 137 15.76 14.54 5.89
N ILE A 138 14.62 14.11 6.44
CA ILE A 138 13.33 14.07 5.74
C ILE A 138 12.28 14.76 6.63
N GLU A 139 11.80 15.93 6.24
CA GLU A 139 10.86 16.72 7.06
C GLU A 139 9.59 15.93 7.37
N ALA A 140 9.01 15.22 6.39
CA ALA A 140 7.83 14.39 6.56
C ALA A 140 8.01 13.25 7.58
N ALA A 141 9.26 12.89 7.91
CA ALA A 141 9.53 11.84 8.88
C ALA A 141 9.27 12.25 10.34
N LYS A 142 9.08 13.54 10.61
CA LYS A 142 8.77 14.06 11.95
C LYS A 142 7.38 13.64 12.43
N ASP A 143 6.43 13.47 11.51
CA ASP A 143 5.02 13.26 11.83
C ASP A 143 4.58 11.79 11.80
N VAL A 144 5.45 10.88 11.35
CA VAL A 144 5.13 9.48 11.13
C VAL A 144 5.65 8.56 12.24
N LYS A 145 5.23 7.30 12.23
CA LYS A 145 5.75 6.25 13.14
C LYS A 145 6.69 5.33 12.37
N LYS A 146 7.88 5.07 12.92
CA LYS A 146 8.90 4.21 12.32
C LYS A 146 8.34 2.87 11.78
N LYS A 147 7.40 2.25 12.50
CA LYS A 147 6.82 0.95 12.11
C LYS A 147 5.93 1.01 10.87
N ASP A 148 5.44 2.21 10.53
CA ASP A 148 4.48 2.45 9.46
C ASP A 148 5.13 3.07 8.22
N VAL A 149 6.46 3.28 8.21
CA VAL A 149 7.20 3.89 7.11
C VAL A 149 8.33 3.03 6.60
N LEU A 150 8.60 3.16 5.30
CA LEU A 150 9.74 2.57 4.59
C LEU A 150 10.31 3.63 3.64
N LEU A 151 11.50 3.37 3.12
CA LEU A 151 11.98 4.05 1.93
C LEU A 151 11.75 3.15 0.71
N MET A 152 11.29 3.72 -0.39
CA MET A 152 11.30 3.08 -1.70
C MET A 152 12.46 3.63 -2.49
N GLN A 153 13.28 2.75 -3.05
CA GLN A 153 14.42 3.10 -3.89
C GLN A 153 14.32 2.34 -5.21
N ILE A 154 14.73 2.99 -6.30
CA ILE A 154 14.78 2.39 -7.63
C ILE A 154 16.22 2.51 -8.15
N ASP A 155 16.77 1.43 -8.68
CA ASP A 155 18.02 1.46 -9.41
C ASP A 155 17.80 2.06 -10.81
N PRO A 156 18.35 3.23 -11.14
CA PRO A 156 18.09 3.91 -12.40
C PRO A 156 18.76 3.26 -13.61
N THR A 157 19.56 2.21 -13.39
CA THR A 157 20.21 1.43 -14.45
C THR A 157 19.44 0.18 -14.82
N THR A 158 18.90 -0.52 -13.82
CA THR A 158 18.28 -1.85 -13.97
C THR A 158 16.76 -1.81 -13.82
N GLY A 159 16.20 -0.73 -13.28
CA GLY A 159 14.78 -0.62 -12.92
C GLY A 159 14.39 -1.45 -11.69
N LYS A 160 15.35 -2.06 -11.00
CA LYS A 160 15.09 -2.85 -9.79
C LYS A 160 14.58 -1.94 -8.67
N VAL A 161 13.44 -2.33 -8.09
CA VAL A 161 12.84 -1.65 -6.93
C VAL A 161 13.26 -2.34 -5.64
N ALA A 162 13.58 -1.54 -4.64
CA ALA A 162 13.85 -1.99 -3.28
C ALA A 162 12.98 -1.25 -2.27
N PHE A 163 12.38 -1.98 -1.34
CA PHE A 163 11.77 -1.43 -0.13
C PHE A 163 12.80 -1.53 0.99
N VAL A 164 13.23 -0.38 1.48
CA VAL A 164 14.34 -0.26 2.44
C VAL A 164 13.77 0.00 3.82
N ALA A 165 14.09 -0.87 4.76
CA ALA A 165 13.66 -0.74 6.15
C ALA A 165 14.42 0.40 6.84
N ILE A 166 13.69 1.21 7.62
CA ILE A 166 14.27 2.27 8.43
C ILE A 166 14.82 1.67 9.72
N GLU A 167 16.12 1.77 9.91
CA GLU A 167 16.81 1.27 11.11
C GLU A 167 16.62 2.20 12.30
N LYS A 168 16.76 3.51 12.07
CA LYS A 168 16.56 4.54 13.08
C LYS A 168 15.72 5.69 12.52
N LEU A 169 14.80 6.19 13.32
CA LEU A 169 14.02 7.39 13.04
C LEU A 169 14.12 8.32 14.25
N ASP A 170 14.63 9.54 14.03
CA ASP A 170 14.59 10.63 15.00
C ASP A 170 13.50 11.62 14.57
N LYS A 171 12.38 11.61 15.27
CA LYS A 171 11.24 12.48 14.97
C LYS A 171 11.49 13.96 15.25
N ALA A 172 12.43 14.29 16.14
CA ALA A 172 12.74 15.68 16.49
C ALA A 172 13.46 16.38 15.33
N THR A 173 14.36 15.68 14.67
CA THR A 173 15.17 16.19 13.57
C THR A 173 14.65 15.78 12.19
N GLY A 174 13.84 14.71 12.09
CA GLY A 174 13.45 14.09 10.81
C GLY A 174 14.57 13.22 10.24
N GLU A 175 15.59 12.86 11.04
CA GLU A 175 16.68 12.00 10.61
C GLU A 175 16.22 10.53 10.48
N VAL A 176 16.46 9.95 9.31
CA VAL A 176 16.13 8.58 8.93
C VAL A 176 17.41 7.85 8.56
N THR A 177 17.78 6.82 9.32
CA THR A 177 18.95 5.97 9.01
C THR A 177 18.50 4.68 8.35
N ALA A 178 19.12 4.34 7.22
CA ALA A 178 18.85 3.13 6.45
C ALA A 178 20.09 2.64 5.71
N THR A 179 20.08 1.38 5.30
CA THR A 179 21.14 0.74 4.50
C THR A 179 20.65 0.49 3.08
N PHE A 180 21.38 0.99 2.09
CA PHE A 180 21.10 0.90 0.66
C PHE A 180 22.09 -0.01 -0.03
N ASP A 181 21.62 -1.01 -0.78
CA ASP A 181 22.46 -1.91 -1.59
C ASP A 181 22.76 -1.32 -2.97
N SER A 182 22.03 -0.31 -3.40
CA SER A 182 22.23 0.46 -4.63
C SER A 182 21.84 1.91 -4.38
N LEU A 183 22.19 2.82 -5.31
CA LEU A 183 21.82 4.22 -5.25
C LEU A 183 20.87 4.57 -6.39
N GLY A 184 20.18 5.70 -6.28
CA GLY A 184 19.21 6.16 -7.27
C GLY A 184 18.09 7.00 -6.67
N PRO A 185 16.98 7.15 -7.39
CA PRO A 185 15.81 7.82 -6.85
C PRO A 185 15.26 7.12 -5.62
N VAL A 186 15.06 7.89 -4.55
CA VAL A 186 14.55 7.42 -3.25
C VAL A 186 13.42 8.33 -2.78
N MET A 187 12.39 7.74 -2.16
CA MET A 187 11.28 8.45 -1.52
C MET A 187 10.92 7.81 -0.18
N LEU A 188 10.32 8.60 0.71
CA LEU A 188 9.67 8.08 1.93
C LEU A 188 8.24 7.66 1.58
N ILE A 189 7.84 6.50 2.08
CA ILE A 189 6.48 5.97 1.91
C ILE A 189 5.89 5.60 3.27
N GLU A 190 4.57 5.74 3.40
CA GLU A 190 3.84 5.45 4.64
C GLU A 190 2.77 4.39 4.41
N LYS A 191 2.60 3.53 5.42
CA LYS A 191 1.55 2.52 5.43
C LYS A 191 0.19 3.17 5.64
N VAL A 192 -0.75 2.89 4.75
CA VAL A 192 -2.13 3.33 4.83
C VAL A 192 -3.04 2.28 5.48
N PRO A 193 -4.07 2.68 6.22
CA PRO A 193 -4.95 1.73 6.89
C PRO A 193 -5.92 1.06 5.92
N VAL A 194 -6.25 -0.20 6.20
CA VAL A 194 -7.44 -0.86 5.66
C VAL A 194 -8.61 -0.52 6.58
N VAL A 195 -9.71 -0.15 5.98
CA VAL A 195 -10.92 0.26 6.70
C VAL A 195 -12.14 -0.47 6.17
N THR A 196 -13.15 -0.61 7.02
CA THR A 196 -14.48 -1.04 6.61
C THR A 196 -15.38 0.18 6.44
N LYS A 197 -16.22 0.17 5.41
CA LYS A 197 -17.16 1.27 5.10
C LYS A 197 -18.45 0.72 4.50
N LYS A 198 -19.46 1.57 4.37
CA LYS A 198 -20.66 1.22 3.61
C LYS A 198 -20.30 0.95 2.15
N VAL A 199 -20.97 -0.03 1.56
CA VAL A 199 -20.76 -0.38 0.15
C VAL A 199 -20.98 0.82 -0.77
N SER A 200 -20.09 0.95 -1.74
CA SER A 200 -20.09 2.01 -2.75
C SER A 200 -20.05 1.38 -4.15
N PRO A 201 -21.17 0.77 -4.60
CA PRO A 201 -21.17 0.00 -5.86
C PRO A 201 -20.77 0.80 -7.09
N GLU A 202 -20.95 2.12 -7.06
CA GLU A 202 -20.54 3.03 -8.13
C GLU A 202 -19.00 3.14 -8.30
N LYS A 203 -18.24 2.64 -7.34
CA LYS A 203 -16.77 2.61 -7.34
C LYS A 203 -16.19 1.27 -7.83
N TYR A 204 -17.02 0.25 -8.06
CA TYR A 204 -16.54 -1.06 -8.44
C TYR A 204 -16.24 -1.14 -9.93
N ALA A 205 -15.10 -1.76 -10.27
CA ALA A 205 -14.70 -1.97 -11.65
C ALA A 205 -15.51 -3.06 -12.37
N ASP A 206 -16.02 -4.04 -11.63
CA ASP A 206 -16.84 -5.12 -12.15
C ASP A 206 -18.34 -4.78 -12.02
N GLU A 207 -19.04 -4.72 -13.16
CA GLU A 207 -20.45 -4.35 -13.22
C GLU A 207 -21.36 -5.37 -12.52
N LYS A 208 -21.05 -6.67 -12.60
CA LYS A 208 -21.84 -7.70 -11.91
C LYS A 208 -21.73 -7.55 -10.39
N VAL A 209 -20.50 -7.33 -9.90
CA VAL A 209 -20.27 -7.05 -8.46
C VAL A 209 -20.98 -5.78 -8.04
N ALA A 210 -20.93 -4.73 -8.86
CA ALA A 210 -21.63 -3.47 -8.59
C ALA A 210 -23.14 -3.67 -8.47
N ASP A 211 -23.74 -4.43 -9.38
CA ASP A 211 -25.19 -4.68 -9.41
C ASP A 211 -25.66 -5.58 -8.26
N ALA A 212 -24.91 -6.64 -7.95
CA ALA A 212 -25.16 -7.48 -6.78
C ALA A 212 -25.07 -6.66 -5.47
N ALA A 213 -24.05 -5.83 -5.33
CA ALA A 213 -23.89 -4.97 -4.16
C ALA A 213 -25.00 -3.91 -4.06
N LYS A 214 -25.50 -3.33 -5.17
CA LYS A 214 -26.64 -2.40 -5.18
C LYS A 214 -27.91 -3.04 -4.64
N LYS A 215 -28.17 -4.31 -4.98
CA LYS A 215 -29.36 -5.04 -4.49
C LYS A 215 -29.28 -5.27 -2.98
N LEU A 216 -28.09 -5.44 -2.42
CA LEU A 216 -27.88 -5.82 -1.03
C LEU A 216 -27.50 -4.66 -0.10
N LYS A 217 -27.08 -3.49 -0.63
CA LYS A 217 -26.56 -2.39 0.19
C LYS A 217 -27.50 -1.86 1.27
N ASP A 218 -28.84 -1.99 1.05
CA ASP A 218 -29.85 -1.52 1.97
C ASP A 218 -30.48 -2.69 2.78
N GLN A 219 -30.06 -3.93 2.50
CA GLN A 219 -30.47 -5.08 3.28
C GLN A 219 -29.65 -5.16 4.57
N LYS A 220 -30.31 -5.52 5.66
CA LYS A 220 -29.64 -5.73 6.94
C LYS A 220 -28.98 -7.11 6.93
N ALA A 221 -29.49 -8.04 7.68
CA ALA A 221 -29.03 -9.42 7.69
C ALA A 221 -30.10 -10.34 7.08
N GLY A 222 -29.77 -11.61 6.85
CA GLY A 222 -30.75 -12.65 6.48
C GLY A 222 -30.91 -12.92 4.97
N PHE A 223 -30.10 -12.29 4.09
CA PHE A 223 -30.07 -12.70 2.69
C PHE A 223 -29.27 -14.00 2.52
N THR A 224 -29.67 -14.84 1.55
CA THR A 224 -28.97 -16.11 1.28
C THR A 224 -27.70 -15.85 0.49
N LEU A 225 -26.67 -16.64 0.74
CA LEU A 225 -25.43 -16.53 -0.04
C LEU A 225 -25.63 -16.95 -1.49
N THR A 226 -26.54 -17.91 -1.74
CA THR A 226 -26.89 -18.33 -3.10
C THR A 226 -27.41 -17.14 -3.91
N ASP A 227 -28.35 -16.34 -3.39
CA ASP A 227 -28.88 -15.18 -4.10
C ASP A 227 -27.78 -14.17 -4.48
N PHE A 228 -26.78 -13.99 -3.60
CA PHE A 228 -25.66 -13.10 -3.85
C PHE A 228 -24.68 -13.66 -4.90
N ILE A 229 -24.35 -14.94 -4.79
CA ILE A 229 -23.37 -15.59 -5.69
C ILE A 229 -23.97 -15.82 -7.08
N ASP A 230 -25.26 -16.19 -7.19
CA ASP A 230 -25.94 -16.36 -8.47
C ASP A 230 -25.91 -15.09 -9.32
N ASP A 231 -25.96 -13.91 -8.70
CA ASP A 231 -25.77 -12.62 -9.40
C ASP A 231 -24.33 -12.42 -9.92
N LEU A 232 -23.33 -13.03 -9.29
CA LEU A 232 -21.93 -12.86 -9.63
C LEU A 232 -21.40 -13.91 -10.63
N THR A 233 -21.94 -15.11 -10.58
CA THR A 233 -21.46 -16.25 -11.37
C THR A 233 -22.59 -16.80 -12.24
N ASP A 234 -22.29 -17.15 -13.50
CA ASP A 234 -23.25 -17.81 -14.40
C ASP A 234 -23.36 -19.34 -14.12
N THR A 235 -22.96 -19.77 -12.93
CA THR A 235 -22.92 -21.19 -12.55
C THR A 235 -24.06 -21.57 -11.63
N GLU A 236 -24.79 -22.63 -12.00
CA GLU A 236 -25.78 -23.29 -11.12
C GLU A 236 -25.11 -24.04 -9.94
N ASN A 237 -23.78 -23.88 -9.78
CA ASN A 237 -23.05 -24.60 -8.75
C ASN A 237 -23.14 -23.86 -7.41
N LYS A 238 -23.90 -24.44 -6.50
CA LYS A 238 -24.11 -23.95 -5.15
C LYS A 238 -23.00 -24.35 -4.16
N GLU A 239 -22.00 -25.07 -4.62
CA GLU A 239 -20.87 -25.49 -3.79
C GLU A 239 -19.64 -24.61 -4.06
N VAL A 240 -19.02 -24.12 -3.00
CA VAL A 240 -17.78 -23.33 -3.02
C VAL A 240 -16.73 -24.01 -2.15
N THR A 241 -15.52 -24.15 -2.69
CA THR A 241 -14.37 -24.59 -1.92
C THR A 241 -13.65 -23.39 -1.33
N LEU A 242 -13.52 -23.35 -0.01
CA LEU A 242 -12.80 -22.33 0.72
C LEU A 242 -11.28 -22.54 0.62
N ASP A 243 -10.49 -21.50 0.93
CA ASP A 243 -9.03 -21.54 0.89
C ASP A 243 -8.41 -22.64 1.79
N ASN A 244 -9.13 -23.03 2.83
CA ASN A 244 -8.73 -24.14 3.71
C ASN A 244 -9.07 -25.55 3.15
N GLY A 245 -9.59 -25.62 1.90
CA GLY A 245 -9.98 -26.86 1.23
C GLY A 245 -11.35 -27.41 1.63
N GLN A 246 -12.11 -26.72 2.50
CA GLN A 246 -13.46 -27.14 2.89
C GLN A 246 -14.47 -26.75 1.80
N THR A 247 -15.28 -27.68 1.34
CA THR A 247 -16.43 -27.40 0.45
C THR A 247 -17.69 -27.13 1.28
N ILE A 248 -18.36 -26.04 0.96
CA ILE A 248 -19.60 -25.63 1.59
C ILE A 248 -20.73 -25.52 0.54
N ASN A 249 -21.96 -25.77 0.93
CA ASN A 249 -23.13 -25.49 0.11
C ASN A 249 -23.71 -24.12 0.52
N LEU A 250 -23.83 -23.20 -0.43
CA LEU A 250 -24.26 -21.82 -0.18
C LEU A 250 -25.70 -21.69 0.31
N ASP A 251 -26.57 -22.66 -0.05
CA ASP A 251 -27.97 -22.71 0.45
C ASP A 251 -28.06 -22.93 1.96
N ASP A 252 -27.00 -23.47 2.57
CA ASP A 252 -26.97 -23.72 4.01
C ASP A 252 -26.67 -22.47 4.83
N TYR A 253 -26.35 -21.33 4.16
CA TYR A 253 -25.87 -20.12 4.81
C TYR A 253 -26.72 -18.90 4.48
N VAL A 254 -26.88 -18.06 5.50
CA VAL A 254 -27.50 -16.74 5.39
C VAL A 254 -26.58 -15.68 5.99
N SER A 255 -26.65 -14.46 5.50
CA SER A 255 -25.84 -13.37 6.04
C SER A 255 -26.25 -13.04 7.48
N ALA A 256 -25.26 -12.86 8.35
CA ALA A 256 -25.47 -12.43 9.73
C ALA A 256 -25.45 -10.89 9.88
N SER A 257 -25.11 -10.17 8.81
CA SER A 257 -24.98 -8.71 8.81
C SER A 257 -25.27 -8.13 7.43
N SER A 258 -25.38 -6.82 7.33
CA SER A 258 -25.38 -6.12 6.05
C SER A 258 -24.04 -6.26 5.32
N LEU A 259 -24.05 -6.06 4.01
CA LEU A 259 -22.83 -6.00 3.20
C LEU A 259 -22.01 -4.74 3.53
N ILE A 260 -20.70 -4.89 3.63
CA ILE A 260 -19.76 -3.80 3.83
C ILE A 260 -18.60 -3.89 2.85
N ASP A 261 -17.99 -2.75 2.54
CA ASP A 261 -16.72 -2.69 1.82
C ASP A 261 -15.54 -2.82 2.77
N MET A 262 -14.52 -3.56 2.34
CA MET A 262 -13.19 -3.46 2.88
C MET A 262 -12.33 -2.73 1.85
N ALA A 263 -11.74 -1.60 2.23
CA ALA A 263 -11.00 -0.74 1.32
C ALA A 263 -9.71 -0.22 1.95
N ILE A 264 -8.72 0.08 1.12
CA ILE A 264 -7.52 0.79 1.51
C ILE A 264 -7.86 2.27 1.55
N LYS A 265 -7.68 2.91 2.72
CA LYS A 265 -7.92 4.34 2.88
C LYS A 265 -6.70 5.11 2.42
N MET A 266 -6.78 5.69 1.24
CA MET A 266 -5.81 6.67 0.74
C MET A 266 -6.04 8.04 1.38
N SER A 267 -5.12 8.98 1.17
CA SER A 267 -5.26 10.34 1.73
C SER A 267 -6.55 11.02 1.27
N ASP A 268 -6.89 10.91 -0.01
CA ASP A 268 -7.99 11.63 -0.65
C ASP A 268 -9.16 10.75 -1.09
N ASP A 269 -8.99 9.41 -1.13
CA ASP A 269 -10.03 8.47 -1.58
C ASP A 269 -9.84 7.07 -0.96
N TYR A 270 -10.55 6.09 -1.53
CA TYR A 270 -10.46 4.69 -1.17
C TYR A 270 -10.07 3.87 -2.40
N SER A 271 -9.11 2.95 -2.22
CA SER A 271 -8.74 1.97 -3.25
C SER A 271 -9.26 0.59 -2.88
N TYR A 272 -9.79 -0.12 -3.88
CA TYR A 272 -10.15 -1.53 -3.80
C TYR A 272 -9.11 -2.42 -4.48
N ASP A 273 -8.12 -1.80 -5.16
CA ASP A 273 -7.07 -2.52 -5.85
C ASP A 273 -5.97 -2.93 -4.88
N MET A 274 -5.79 -4.22 -4.71
CA MET A 274 -4.81 -4.80 -3.81
C MET A 274 -4.05 -5.93 -4.52
N SER A 275 -2.73 -5.87 -4.45
CA SER A 275 -1.86 -6.97 -4.83
C SER A 275 -1.49 -7.83 -3.62
N GLY A 276 -1.41 -9.13 -3.81
CA GLY A 276 -1.05 -10.07 -2.75
C GLY A 276 -2.19 -10.31 -1.73
N SER A 277 -1.82 -10.86 -0.56
CA SER A 277 -2.76 -11.20 0.51
C SER A 277 -2.76 -10.17 1.63
N LEU A 278 -3.90 -10.03 2.30
CA LEU A 278 -4.07 -9.18 3.47
C LEU A 278 -4.57 -10.02 4.64
N ASP A 279 -3.82 -10.02 5.74
CA ASP A 279 -4.31 -10.50 7.02
C ASP A 279 -5.04 -9.36 7.73
N ALA A 280 -6.36 -9.47 7.85
CA ALA A 280 -7.18 -8.47 8.52
C ALA A 280 -8.05 -9.14 9.61
N GLN A 281 -8.19 -8.45 10.73
CA GLN A 281 -9.13 -8.82 11.77
C GLN A 281 -10.33 -7.87 11.72
N VAL A 282 -11.50 -8.44 11.45
CA VAL A 282 -12.77 -7.71 11.44
C VAL A 282 -13.52 -8.05 12.73
N ASN A 283 -13.85 -7.02 13.52
CA ASN A 283 -14.65 -7.19 14.71
C ASN A 283 -16.14 -6.97 14.35
N CYS A 284 -16.99 -7.90 14.75
CA CYS A 284 -18.44 -7.82 14.53
C CYS A 284 -19.20 -7.86 15.82
N ASP A 285 -20.19 -7.02 15.91
CA ASP A 285 -21.20 -7.09 16.95
C ASP A 285 -22.33 -8.04 16.49
N ILE A 286 -22.18 -9.32 16.84
CA ILE A 286 -23.16 -10.36 16.53
C ILE A 286 -24.35 -10.36 17.51
N ASP A 287 -24.25 -9.64 18.62
CA ASP A 287 -25.35 -9.53 19.59
C ASP A 287 -26.51 -8.68 19.06
N SER A 288 -26.23 -7.86 18.05
CA SER A 288 -27.25 -7.06 17.34
C SER A 288 -28.09 -7.86 16.33
N VAL A 289 -27.71 -9.10 16.04
CA VAL A 289 -28.43 -9.96 15.07
C VAL A 289 -29.59 -10.63 15.76
N ASP A 290 -30.81 -10.36 15.29
CA ASP A 290 -32.02 -11.09 15.75
C ASP A 290 -32.08 -12.48 15.13
N TRP A 291 -31.41 -13.44 15.75
CA TRP A 291 -31.37 -14.84 15.33
C TRP A 291 -32.70 -15.55 15.32
N LYS A 292 -33.77 -14.96 15.91
CA LYS A 292 -35.12 -15.53 15.94
C LYS A 292 -35.90 -15.18 14.70
N SER A 293 -35.49 -14.14 13.99
CA SER A 293 -36.14 -13.68 12.75
C SER A 293 -35.55 -14.30 11.49
N LEU A 294 -34.51 -15.08 11.60
CA LEU A 294 -33.85 -15.87 10.56
C LEU A 294 -34.27 -17.34 10.64
#